data_7e85eeb68468f1f29d697e09a2533aeb
#
_entry.id   7e85eeb68468f1f29d697e09a2533aeb
#
_cell.length_a   1.000
_cell.length_b   1.000
_cell.length_c   1.000
_cell.angle_alpha   90.00
_cell.angle_beta   90.00
_cell.angle_gamma   90.00
#
_symmetry.space_group_name_H-M   'P 1'
#
loop_
_entity.id
_entity.type
_entity.pdbx_description
1 polymer ?
#
loop_
_entity_poly.entity_id
_entity_poly.type
_entity_poly.pdbx_seq_one_letter_code
_entity_poly.pdbx_strand_id
1 'polypeptide(L)'
;SGGRIEVSVHGGGELVQPFEVFDAVSAGKAELGHSASYYWKAKSEAAPFFCAVPFGLNALEMNAWLLHGGGLALWRELYARFDLVPFPAGNTGTQMAGWSNREITSLADMKGLRMRIPGLGGEVIARIGAIPVSLPGAEIYNALQAGTIDAAEWIAPFNDVAFGLHKVARYCYYPGWQEPGPTIECMINRKAWEALPEDLRAVVEACCLAANTDMLAEFTAQNALALETLAGDPKIQFRRLPERVIGALRKAAGEVLDAVAARDPFARRVWDSQRGLRERMRGWHAVSEVPYYQARG
;
A
#
# COMPACT_ATOMS: atom_id res chain seq x y z
N SER A 1 -19.24 -8.72 -19.84
CA SER A 1 -20.26 -7.71 -20.20
C SER A 1 -20.90 -7.97 -21.58
N GLY A 2 -20.33 -8.84 -22.42
CA GLY A 2 -20.79 -9.04 -23.80
C GLY A 2 -20.67 -7.77 -24.67
N GLY A 3 -19.64 -6.98 -24.43
CA GLY A 3 -19.39 -5.71 -25.15
C GLY A 3 -20.22 -4.51 -24.68
N ARG A 4 -21.02 -4.65 -23.62
CA ARG A 4 -21.85 -3.56 -23.08
C ARG A 4 -21.07 -2.57 -22.19
N ILE A 5 -19.89 -2.96 -21.74
CA ILE A 5 -18.92 -2.07 -21.07
C ILE A 5 -17.65 -2.11 -21.90
N GLU A 6 -17.18 -0.95 -22.27
CA GLU A 6 -15.87 -0.72 -22.86
C GLU A 6 -15.07 0.17 -21.89
N VAL A 7 -13.81 -0.19 -21.61
CA VAL A 7 -12.93 0.53 -20.69
C VAL A 7 -11.72 1.02 -21.48
N SER A 8 -11.54 2.34 -21.50
CA SER A 8 -10.31 2.98 -21.99
C SER A 8 -9.38 3.27 -20.82
N VAL A 9 -8.15 2.73 -20.87
CA VAL A 9 -7.16 2.92 -19.80
C VAL A 9 -6.22 4.04 -20.14
N HIS A 10 -6.04 4.97 -19.22
CA HIS A 10 -5.13 6.11 -19.35
C HIS A 10 -4.08 6.06 -18.24
N GLY A 11 -2.82 6.22 -18.61
CA GLY A 11 -1.72 6.25 -17.66
C GLY A 11 -1.70 7.52 -16.80
N GLY A 12 -0.99 7.45 -15.69
CA GLY A 12 -0.83 8.61 -14.81
C GLY A 12 -0.18 9.79 -15.55
N GLY A 13 -0.83 10.94 -15.54
CA GLY A 13 -0.41 12.14 -16.24
C GLY A 13 -1.04 12.36 -17.63
N GLU A 14 -1.76 11.37 -18.19
CA GLU A 14 -2.43 11.53 -19.49
C GLU A 14 -3.70 12.36 -19.40
N LEU A 15 -4.57 12.08 -18.43
CA LEU A 15 -5.80 12.84 -18.20
C LEU A 15 -5.63 13.85 -17.06
N VAL A 16 -5.04 13.42 -15.97
CA VAL A 16 -4.78 14.24 -14.77
C VAL A 16 -3.49 13.78 -14.10
N GLN A 17 -2.89 14.64 -13.27
CA GLN A 17 -1.72 14.23 -12.48
C GLN A 17 -2.06 13.09 -11.51
N PRO A 18 -1.11 12.21 -11.17
CA PRO A 18 -1.39 11.02 -10.35
C PRO A 18 -2.12 11.29 -9.03
N PHE A 19 -1.80 12.40 -8.34
CA PHE A 19 -2.44 12.76 -7.09
C PHE A 19 -3.78 13.51 -7.25
N GLU A 20 -4.23 13.76 -8.48
CA GLU A 20 -5.50 14.40 -8.79
C GLU A 20 -6.61 13.41 -9.19
N VAL A 21 -6.26 12.12 -9.32
CA VAL A 21 -7.20 11.07 -9.78
C VAL A 21 -8.46 11.01 -8.92
N PHE A 22 -8.32 11.09 -7.60
CA PHE A 22 -9.47 11.09 -6.68
C PHE A 22 -10.47 12.21 -6.99
N ASP A 23 -9.97 13.43 -7.15
CA ASP A 23 -10.80 14.60 -7.44
C ASP A 23 -11.42 14.52 -8.83
N ALA A 24 -10.66 14.01 -9.80
CA ALA A 24 -11.14 13.85 -11.17
C ALA A 24 -12.32 12.86 -11.24
N VAL A 25 -12.21 11.72 -10.56
CA VAL A 25 -13.29 10.72 -10.50
C VAL A 25 -14.47 11.23 -9.68
N SER A 26 -14.22 11.84 -8.51
CA SER A 26 -15.26 12.47 -7.69
C SER A 26 -16.07 13.51 -8.49
N ALA A 27 -15.39 14.33 -9.29
CA ALA A 27 -16.03 15.35 -10.13
C ALA A 27 -16.67 14.79 -11.42
N GLY A 28 -16.51 13.50 -11.71
CA GLY A 28 -17.03 12.86 -12.94
C GLY A 28 -16.27 13.23 -14.21
N LYS A 29 -15.00 13.65 -14.09
CA LYS A 29 -14.10 13.86 -15.26
C LYS A 29 -13.60 12.53 -15.83
N ALA A 30 -13.59 11.48 -15.01
CA ALA A 30 -13.41 10.11 -15.40
C ALA A 30 -14.42 9.26 -14.62
N GLU A 31 -14.89 8.18 -15.22
CA GLU A 31 -15.88 7.29 -14.59
C GLU A 31 -15.25 6.46 -13.48
N LEU A 32 -13.99 6.06 -13.62
CA LEU A 32 -13.27 5.28 -12.64
C LEU A 32 -11.77 5.64 -12.57
N GLY A 33 -11.14 5.32 -11.45
CA GLY A 33 -9.71 5.48 -11.23
C GLY A 33 -9.15 4.31 -10.45
N HIS A 34 -7.88 3.99 -10.69
CA HIS A 34 -7.14 2.94 -9.99
C HIS A 34 -5.95 3.56 -9.27
N SER A 35 -5.87 3.39 -7.94
CA SER A 35 -4.85 4.03 -7.11
C SER A 35 -4.74 3.36 -5.74
N ALA A 36 -4.07 4.01 -4.80
CA ALA A 36 -3.95 3.58 -3.41
C ALA A 36 -4.56 4.64 -2.47
N SER A 37 -5.49 4.21 -1.61
CA SER A 37 -6.29 5.14 -0.78
C SER A 37 -5.44 5.97 0.20
N TYR A 38 -4.24 5.58 0.53
CA TYR A 38 -3.37 6.37 1.41
C TYR A 38 -2.93 7.72 0.81
N TYR A 39 -2.97 7.87 -0.52
CA TYR A 39 -2.69 9.16 -1.16
C TYR A 39 -3.74 10.24 -0.83
N TRP A 40 -4.92 9.82 -0.41
CA TRP A 40 -6.06 10.68 -0.07
C TRP A 40 -6.12 11.06 1.42
N LYS A 41 -5.04 10.82 2.16
CA LYS A 41 -4.96 11.15 3.59
C LYS A 41 -5.34 12.60 3.89
N ALA A 42 -4.97 13.56 3.03
CA ALA A 42 -5.35 14.96 3.19
C ALA A 42 -6.85 15.21 3.08
N LYS A 43 -7.61 14.29 2.45
CA LYS A 43 -9.07 14.37 2.34
C LYS A 43 -9.76 13.67 3.51
N SER A 44 -9.18 12.61 4.02
CA SER A 44 -9.62 11.91 5.22
C SER A 44 -8.47 11.15 5.87
N GLU A 45 -8.27 11.35 7.15
CA GLU A 45 -7.30 10.61 7.95
C GLU A 45 -7.60 9.10 8.01
N ALA A 46 -8.83 8.68 7.70
CA ALA A 46 -9.22 7.28 7.62
C ALA A 46 -8.85 6.60 6.28
N ALA A 47 -8.59 7.36 5.22
CA ALA A 47 -8.32 6.78 3.90
C ALA A 47 -7.16 5.78 3.88
N PRO A 48 -6.01 6.02 4.56
CA PRO A 48 -4.89 5.07 4.57
C PRO A 48 -5.25 3.67 5.09
N PHE A 49 -6.22 3.55 5.99
CA PHE A 49 -6.59 2.27 6.58
C PHE A 49 -7.14 1.26 5.56
N PHE A 50 -7.69 1.74 4.45
CA PHE A 50 -8.22 0.87 3.39
C PHE A 50 -7.18 0.42 2.37
N CYS A 51 -5.96 0.95 2.46
CA CYS A 51 -4.81 0.46 1.71
C CYS A 51 -3.87 -0.34 2.61
N ALA A 52 -3.10 0.35 3.45
CA ALA A 52 -2.18 -0.27 4.41
C ALA A 52 -1.89 0.66 5.59
N VAL A 53 -1.63 0.07 6.74
CA VAL A 53 -1.10 0.77 7.90
C VAL A 53 0.17 0.08 8.40
N PRO A 54 1.14 0.82 8.92
CA PRO A 54 2.38 0.26 9.46
C PRO A 54 2.13 -0.82 10.50
N PHE A 55 2.78 -1.99 10.34
CA PHE A 55 2.58 -3.19 11.16
C PHE A 55 1.12 -3.68 11.22
N GLY A 56 0.34 -3.37 10.19
CA GLY A 56 -1.08 -3.70 10.09
C GLY A 56 -1.35 -5.10 9.56
N LEU A 57 -2.45 -5.22 8.81
CA LEU A 57 -2.92 -6.45 8.20
C LEU A 57 -2.07 -6.80 6.96
N ASN A 58 -1.70 -8.06 6.81
CA ASN A 58 -1.11 -8.55 5.56
C ASN A 58 -2.19 -8.74 4.47
N ALA A 59 -1.80 -9.15 3.26
CA ALA A 59 -2.71 -9.27 2.13
C ALA A 59 -3.91 -10.20 2.40
N LEU A 60 -3.68 -11.36 3.02
CA LEU A 60 -4.74 -12.30 3.37
C LEU A 60 -5.69 -11.69 4.40
N GLU A 61 -5.14 -11.05 5.42
CA GLU A 61 -5.88 -10.40 6.49
C GLU A 61 -6.66 -9.18 5.97
N MET A 62 -6.08 -8.38 5.05
CA MET A 62 -6.78 -7.26 4.39
C MET A 62 -7.98 -7.75 3.59
N ASN A 63 -7.82 -8.80 2.80
CA ASN A 63 -8.92 -9.40 2.05
C ASN A 63 -10.01 -9.94 3.01
N ALA A 64 -9.61 -10.62 4.08
CA ALA A 64 -10.56 -11.11 5.09
C ALA A 64 -11.30 -9.95 5.77
N TRP A 65 -10.61 -8.85 6.09
CA TRP A 65 -11.23 -7.68 6.68
C TRP A 65 -12.20 -6.98 5.75
N LEU A 66 -11.76 -6.72 4.52
CA LEU A 66 -12.58 -6.02 3.55
C LEU A 66 -13.84 -6.82 3.19
N LEU A 67 -13.69 -8.12 2.90
CA LEU A 67 -14.80 -8.92 2.36
C LEU A 67 -15.71 -9.51 3.45
N HIS A 68 -15.17 -9.83 4.63
CA HIS A 68 -15.90 -10.53 5.69
C HIS A 68 -15.80 -9.88 7.06
N GLY A 69 -14.91 -8.91 7.25
CA GLY A 69 -14.69 -8.20 8.53
C GLY A 69 -15.39 -6.84 8.63
N GLY A 70 -16.20 -6.46 7.62
CA GLY A 70 -16.93 -5.19 7.59
C GLY A 70 -16.13 -4.01 7.01
N GLY A 71 -14.88 -4.23 6.60
CA GLY A 71 -14.00 -3.18 6.08
C GLY A 71 -14.54 -2.49 4.83
N LEU A 72 -15.10 -3.26 3.88
CA LEU A 72 -15.67 -2.70 2.65
C LEU A 72 -16.88 -1.79 2.93
N ALA A 73 -17.72 -2.14 3.91
CA ALA A 73 -18.83 -1.29 4.31
C ALA A 73 -18.36 0.05 4.87
N LEU A 74 -17.32 0.03 5.73
CA LEU A 74 -16.69 1.25 6.25
C LEU A 74 -16.05 2.08 5.13
N TRP A 75 -15.40 1.43 4.17
CA TRP A 75 -14.81 2.11 3.03
C TRP A 75 -15.86 2.80 2.16
N ARG A 76 -16.94 2.10 1.85
CA ARG A 76 -18.09 2.64 1.12
C ARG A 76 -18.74 3.82 1.88
N GLU A 77 -18.87 3.74 3.22
CA GLU A 77 -19.35 4.85 4.05
C GLU A 77 -18.45 6.08 3.94
N LEU A 78 -17.12 5.91 3.97
CA LEU A 78 -16.20 7.02 3.80
C LEU A 78 -16.32 7.65 2.41
N TYR A 79 -16.24 6.83 1.36
CA TYR A 79 -16.19 7.31 -0.02
C TYR A 79 -17.51 7.87 -0.51
N ALA A 80 -18.61 7.51 0.14
CA ALA A 80 -19.92 8.12 -0.09
C ALA A 80 -19.93 9.64 0.10
N ARG A 81 -19.07 10.16 0.97
CA ARG A 81 -18.91 11.59 1.25
C ARG A 81 -18.28 12.37 0.08
N PHE A 82 -17.70 11.66 -0.86
CA PHE A 82 -17.00 12.19 -2.03
C PHE A 82 -17.64 11.75 -3.35
N ASP A 83 -18.87 11.26 -3.31
CA ASP A 83 -19.56 10.72 -4.49
C ASP A 83 -18.79 9.60 -5.21
N LEU A 84 -18.13 8.75 -4.45
CA LEU A 84 -17.35 7.62 -4.94
C LEU A 84 -17.87 6.28 -4.40
N VAL A 85 -17.63 5.22 -5.16
CA VAL A 85 -17.85 3.82 -4.77
C VAL A 85 -16.54 3.06 -4.92
N PRO A 86 -15.93 2.58 -3.82
CA PRO A 86 -14.65 1.88 -3.84
C PRO A 86 -14.82 0.37 -3.95
N PHE A 87 -13.83 -0.27 -4.58
CA PHE A 87 -13.66 -1.72 -4.63
C PHE A 87 -12.18 -2.08 -4.44
N PRO A 88 -11.84 -3.18 -3.73
CA PRO A 88 -10.51 -3.76 -3.81
C PRO A 88 -10.29 -4.31 -5.22
N ALA A 89 -9.26 -3.84 -5.89
CA ALA A 89 -8.95 -4.18 -7.29
C ALA A 89 -7.45 -4.40 -7.52
N GLY A 90 -6.75 -4.83 -6.50
CA GLY A 90 -5.35 -5.21 -6.49
C GLY A 90 -4.83 -5.33 -5.06
N ASN A 91 -3.77 -6.11 -4.90
CA ASN A 91 -2.99 -6.17 -3.67
C ASN A 91 -1.55 -6.50 -4.02
N THR A 92 -0.60 -5.75 -3.47
CA THR A 92 0.83 -5.93 -3.80
C THR A 92 1.49 -7.07 -3.04
N GLY A 93 0.81 -7.65 -2.05
CA GLY A 93 1.46 -8.49 -1.05
C GLY A 93 2.35 -7.69 -0.10
N THR A 94 3.14 -8.37 0.71
CA THR A 94 4.08 -7.71 1.62
C THR A 94 5.20 -7.06 0.82
N GLN A 95 5.38 -5.77 1.04
CA GLN A 95 6.41 -4.99 0.36
C GLN A 95 7.80 -5.12 1.00
N MET A 96 8.80 -4.48 0.39
CA MET A 96 10.12 -4.27 1.00
C MET A 96 10.10 -2.98 1.83
N ALA A 97 11.01 -2.87 2.81
CA ALA A 97 11.17 -1.62 3.56
C ALA A 97 11.76 -0.49 2.69
N GLY A 98 12.34 -0.85 1.57
CA GLY A 98 12.76 0.06 0.51
C GLY A 98 14.25 0.00 0.16
N TRP A 99 14.63 0.84 -0.77
CA TRP A 99 15.97 1.02 -1.30
C TRP A 99 16.65 2.23 -0.68
N SER A 100 17.95 2.13 -0.42
CA SER A 100 18.71 3.22 0.18
C SER A 100 20.11 3.31 -0.42
N ASN A 101 20.58 4.55 -0.60
CA ASN A 101 21.98 4.86 -0.93
C ASN A 101 22.86 4.92 0.32
N ARG A 102 22.24 5.00 1.52
CA ARG A 102 22.92 5.00 2.81
C ARG A 102 22.70 3.68 3.52
N GLU A 103 23.75 3.17 4.15
CA GLU A 103 23.60 1.98 4.99
C GLU A 103 22.89 2.35 6.31
N ILE A 104 21.92 1.51 6.71
CA ILE A 104 21.16 1.64 7.96
C ILE A 104 21.55 0.50 8.88
N THR A 105 22.41 0.76 9.83
CA THR A 105 22.91 -0.20 10.82
C THR A 105 22.40 0.08 12.23
N SER A 106 21.88 1.29 12.44
CA SER A 106 21.40 1.75 13.74
C SER A 106 20.27 2.78 13.61
N LEU A 107 19.63 3.09 14.73
CA LEU A 107 18.62 4.15 14.78
C LEU A 107 19.23 5.55 14.49
N ALA A 108 20.52 5.75 14.72
CA ALA A 108 21.18 7.00 14.40
C ALA A 108 21.21 7.27 12.89
N ASP A 109 21.30 6.23 12.07
CA ASP A 109 21.32 6.34 10.60
C ASP A 109 20.00 6.78 10.02
N MET A 110 18.90 6.62 10.78
CA MET A 110 17.57 7.12 10.40
C MET A 110 17.46 8.63 10.54
N LYS A 111 18.28 9.27 11.38
CA LYS A 111 18.20 10.71 11.61
C LYS A 111 18.61 11.48 10.35
N GLY A 112 17.71 12.35 9.89
CA GLY A 112 17.91 13.15 8.69
C GLY A 112 17.91 12.36 7.37
N LEU A 113 17.56 11.07 7.39
CA LEU A 113 17.38 10.27 6.17
C LEU A 113 16.18 10.81 5.40
N ARG A 114 16.41 11.36 4.21
CA ARG A 114 15.35 11.81 3.30
C ARG A 114 14.81 10.59 2.58
N MET A 115 13.61 10.16 2.93
CA MET A 115 13.02 8.94 2.38
C MET A 115 11.66 9.20 1.74
N ARG A 116 11.53 8.82 0.48
CA ARG A 116 10.20 8.77 -0.15
C ARG A 116 9.43 7.63 0.46
N ILE A 117 8.33 7.97 1.13
CA ILE A 117 7.41 7.03 1.75
C ILE A 117 6.03 7.68 1.91
N PRO A 118 4.97 7.13 1.33
CA PRO A 118 3.62 7.68 1.41
C PRO A 118 2.90 7.29 2.69
N GLY A 119 1.68 7.79 2.83
CA GLY A 119 0.74 7.37 3.85
C GLY A 119 1.21 7.61 5.28
N LEU A 120 0.82 6.71 6.16
CA LEU A 120 1.17 6.78 7.59
C LEU A 120 2.62 6.35 7.86
N GLY A 121 3.26 5.64 6.93
CA GLY A 121 4.68 5.30 7.01
C GLY A 121 5.56 6.55 7.11
N GLY A 122 5.21 7.62 6.39
CA GLY A 122 5.89 8.90 6.48
C GLY A 122 5.85 9.53 7.89
N GLU A 123 4.68 9.49 8.54
CA GLU A 123 4.56 9.98 9.92
C GLU A 123 5.38 9.15 10.92
N VAL A 124 5.44 7.84 10.69
CA VAL A 124 6.20 6.93 11.54
C VAL A 124 7.69 7.21 11.45
N ILE A 125 8.26 7.34 10.25
CA ILE A 125 9.69 7.63 10.11
C ILE A 125 10.05 9.03 10.63
N ALA A 126 9.15 10.01 10.51
CA ALA A 126 9.36 11.35 11.06
C ALA A 126 9.54 11.30 12.59
N ARG A 127 8.79 10.43 13.31
CA ARG A 127 8.93 10.28 14.77
C ARG A 127 10.27 9.72 15.22
N ILE A 128 10.97 9.02 14.35
CA ILE A 128 12.32 8.50 14.63
C ILE A 128 13.44 9.35 14.01
N GLY A 129 13.08 10.53 13.50
CA GLY A 129 14.01 11.55 13.04
C GLY A 129 14.38 11.52 11.57
N ALA A 130 13.75 10.66 10.75
CA ALA A 130 13.87 10.71 9.30
C ALA A 130 12.98 11.81 8.69
N ILE A 131 13.23 12.16 7.45
CA ILE A 131 12.52 13.21 6.70
C ILE A 131 11.69 12.54 5.61
N PRO A 132 10.36 12.40 5.78
CA PRO A 132 9.51 11.84 4.76
C PRO A 132 9.37 12.81 3.57
N VAL A 133 9.41 12.25 2.37
CA VAL A 133 9.22 12.98 1.10
C VAL A 133 8.09 12.30 0.33
N SER A 134 7.16 13.08 -0.20
CA SER A 134 6.07 12.58 -1.06
C SER A 134 6.40 12.88 -2.52
N LEU A 135 6.55 11.82 -3.33
CA LEU A 135 6.80 11.90 -4.77
C LEU A 135 5.96 10.84 -5.48
N PRO A 136 5.42 11.14 -6.68
CA PRO A 136 4.86 10.13 -7.58
C PRO A 136 5.90 9.07 -7.95
N GLY A 137 5.44 7.84 -8.24
CA GLY A 137 6.34 6.72 -8.57
C GLY A 137 7.34 7.03 -9.69
N ALA A 138 6.89 7.69 -10.76
CA ALA A 138 7.73 8.03 -11.91
C ALA A 138 8.92 8.96 -11.58
N GLU A 139 8.89 9.66 -10.46
CA GLU A 139 9.95 10.59 -10.04
C GLU A 139 11.02 9.94 -9.14
N ILE A 140 10.74 8.76 -8.59
CA ILE A 140 11.58 8.12 -7.56
C ILE A 140 12.99 7.82 -8.09
N TYR A 141 13.09 7.23 -9.29
CA TYR A 141 14.38 6.90 -9.90
C TYR A 141 15.29 8.13 -10.01
N ASN A 142 14.77 9.21 -10.60
CA ASN A 142 15.53 10.43 -10.80
C ASN A 142 15.91 11.10 -9.46
N ALA A 143 15.03 11.05 -8.48
CA ALA A 143 15.28 11.63 -7.15
C ALA A 143 16.38 10.86 -6.38
N LEU A 144 16.39 9.52 -6.46
CA LEU A 144 17.46 8.69 -5.90
C LEU A 144 18.78 8.91 -6.63
N GLN A 145 18.76 8.96 -7.98
CA GLN A 145 19.93 9.17 -8.82
C GLN A 145 20.57 10.53 -8.56
N ALA A 146 19.76 11.57 -8.45
CA ALA A 146 20.23 12.93 -8.17
C ALA A 146 20.63 13.16 -6.69
N GLY A 147 20.33 12.20 -5.80
CA GLY A 147 20.58 12.35 -4.37
C GLY A 147 19.68 13.40 -3.70
N THR A 148 18.55 13.76 -4.28
CA THR A 148 17.56 14.64 -3.63
C THR A 148 16.81 13.91 -2.53
N ILE A 149 16.71 12.57 -2.62
CA ILE A 149 16.33 11.67 -1.54
C ILE A 149 17.45 10.63 -1.32
N ASP A 150 17.57 10.13 -0.10
CA ASP A 150 18.56 9.14 0.29
C ASP A 150 18.03 7.71 0.17
N ALA A 151 16.71 7.55 0.31
CA ALA A 151 16.01 6.28 0.28
C ALA A 151 14.59 6.43 -0.31
N ALA A 152 14.04 5.31 -0.79
CA ALA A 152 12.66 5.23 -1.22
C ALA A 152 12.12 3.82 -1.00
N GLU A 153 10.89 3.70 -0.53
CA GLU A 153 10.09 2.50 -0.72
C GLU A 153 9.26 2.64 -2.00
N TRP A 154 8.96 1.51 -2.64
CA TRP A 154 8.07 1.48 -3.78
C TRP A 154 7.11 0.30 -3.64
N ILE A 155 7.52 -0.90 -4.01
CA ILE A 155 6.71 -2.09 -3.81
C ILE A 155 7.61 -3.25 -3.34
N ALA A 156 8.13 -4.05 -4.29
CA ALA A 156 8.90 -5.25 -4.02
C ALA A 156 9.75 -5.59 -5.27
N PRO A 157 10.64 -6.60 -5.24
CA PRO A 157 11.62 -6.87 -6.27
C PRO A 157 11.13 -6.76 -7.72
N PHE A 158 9.96 -7.28 -8.04
CA PHE A 158 9.39 -7.26 -9.38
C PHE A 158 9.20 -5.83 -9.92
N ASN A 159 8.47 -5.02 -9.18
CA ASN A 159 8.19 -3.63 -9.59
C ASN A 159 9.43 -2.74 -9.44
N ASP A 160 10.26 -2.99 -8.42
CA ASP A 160 11.47 -2.21 -8.16
C ASP A 160 12.49 -2.39 -9.29
N VAL A 161 12.59 -3.60 -9.87
CA VAL A 161 13.40 -3.87 -11.07
C VAL A 161 12.86 -3.12 -12.28
N ALA A 162 11.52 -3.14 -12.49
CA ALA A 162 10.90 -2.43 -13.61
C ALA A 162 11.14 -0.91 -13.54
N PHE A 163 11.14 -0.34 -12.33
CA PHE A 163 11.49 1.06 -12.08
C PHE A 163 12.99 1.34 -12.06
N GLY A 164 13.83 0.31 -12.12
CA GLY A 164 15.29 0.45 -12.15
C GLY A 164 15.92 0.87 -10.83
N LEU A 165 15.23 0.74 -9.68
CA LEU A 165 15.71 1.22 -8.39
C LEU A 165 17.04 0.57 -7.98
N HIS A 166 17.24 -0.68 -8.35
CA HIS A 166 18.49 -1.41 -8.15
C HIS A 166 19.71 -0.82 -8.89
N LYS A 167 19.48 0.06 -9.88
CA LYS A 167 20.56 0.74 -10.63
C LYS A 167 21.05 2.00 -9.94
N VAL A 168 20.25 2.57 -9.06
CA VAL A 168 20.50 3.87 -8.41
C VAL A 168 20.55 3.80 -6.89
N ALA A 169 20.28 2.62 -6.29
CA ALA A 169 20.42 2.39 -4.86
C ALA A 169 21.03 1.00 -4.60
N ARG A 170 21.90 0.90 -3.60
CA ARG A 170 22.69 -0.30 -3.30
C ARG A 170 22.03 -1.22 -2.29
N TYR A 171 21.39 -0.65 -1.27
CA TYR A 171 20.85 -1.39 -0.14
C TYR A 171 19.35 -1.58 -0.31
N CYS A 172 18.88 -2.83 -0.29
CA CYS A 172 17.47 -3.17 -0.25
C CYS A 172 17.11 -3.72 1.14
N TYR A 173 16.25 -3.02 1.87
CA TYR A 173 15.90 -3.36 3.24
C TYR A 173 14.59 -4.14 3.35
N TYR A 174 14.52 -5.05 4.33
CA TYR A 174 13.33 -5.79 4.75
C TYR A 174 13.26 -5.90 6.28
N PRO A 175 12.09 -6.26 6.87
CA PRO A 175 10.79 -6.47 6.23
C PRO A 175 10.08 -5.15 5.89
N GLY A 176 9.08 -5.23 4.98
CA GLY A 176 8.20 -4.12 4.61
C GLY A 176 7.19 -3.78 5.70
N TRP A 177 7.66 -3.20 6.77
CA TRP A 177 6.91 -2.87 7.98
C TRP A 177 5.80 -1.85 7.76
N GLN A 178 5.95 -0.99 6.74
CA GLN A 178 5.04 0.12 6.43
C GLN A 178 3.81 -0.35 5.65
N GLU A 179 3.99 -1.34 4.77
CA GLU A 179 2.97 -1.84 3.84
C GLU A 179 2.98 -3.38 3.75
N PRO A 180 2.41 -4.06 4.78
CA PRO A 180 2.43 -5.52 4.84
C PRO A 180 1.46 -6.21 3.87
N GLY A 181 0.50 -5.47 3.28
CA GLY A 181 -0.47 -5.99 2.33
C GLY A 181 -1.35 -4.89 1.73
N PRO A 182 -0.77 -3.92 1.00
CA PRO A 182 -1.53 -2.81 0.44
C PRO A 182 -2.59 -3.28 -0.54
N THR A 183 -3.84 -2.88 -0.25
CA THR A 183 -4.94 -3.01 -1.20
C THR A 183 -4.92 -1.84 -2.16
N ILE A 184 -4.95 -2.12 -3.45
CA ILE A 184 -5.10 -1.12 -4.50
C ILE A 184 -6.58 -1.03 -4.86
N GLU A 185 -7.07 0.19 -4.98
CA GLU A 185 -8.47 0.47 -5.18
C GLU A 185 -8.86 0.68 -6.64
N CYS A 186 -10.06 0.27 -7.00
CA CYS A 186 -10.84 0.86 -8.06
C CYS A 186 -11.89 1.76 -7.41
N MET A 187 -11.80 3.06 -7.63
CA MET A 187 -12.83 4.01 -7.22
C MET A 187 -13.67 4.40 -8.43
N ILE A 188 -14.99 4.39 -8.28
CA ILE A 188 -15.92 4.67 -9.35
C ILE A 188 -16.78 5.88 -8.97
N ASN A 189 -16.96 6.81 -9.90
CA ASN A 189 -17.90 7.91 -9.72
C ASN A 189 -19.30 7.36 -9.41
N ARG A 190 -19.96 7.87 -8.38
CA ARG A 190 -21.27 7.37 -7.94
C ARG A 190 -22.33 7.42 -9.05
N LYS A 191 -22.41 8.52 -9.81
CA LYS A 191 -23.41 8.65 -10.89
C LYS A 191 -23.13 7.65 -12.02
N ALA A 192 -21.86 7.46 -12.37
CA ALA A 192 -21.47 6.45 -13.36
C ALA A 192 -21.82 5.02 -12.87
N TRP A 193 -21.57 4.72 -11.60
CA TRP A 193 -21.95 3.45 -10.98
C TRP A 193 -23.45 3.22 -10.98
N GLU A 194 -24.23 4.20 -10.58
CA GLU A 194 -25.68 4.12 -10.49
C GLU A 194 -26.36 4.03 -11.87
N ALA A 195 -25.71 4.57 -12.91
CA ALA A 195 -26.18 4.47 -14.30
C ALA A 195 -26.03 3.06 -14.89
N LEU A 196 -25.17 2.21 -14.33
CA LEU A 196 -25.03 0.83 -14.77
C LEU A 196 -26.23 -0.02 -14.35
N PRO A 197 -26.77 -0.88 -15.24
CA PRO A 197 -27.70 -1.93 -14.87
C PRO A 197 -27.13 -2.86 -13.79
N GLU A 198 -27.97 -3.50 -13.01
CA GLU A 198 -27.58 -4.36 -11.88
C GLU A 198 -26.61 -5.47 -12.29
N ASP A 199 -26.89 -6.13 -13.42
CA ASP A 199 -26.03 -7.19 -13.96
C ASP A 199 -24.63 -6.68 -14.36
N LEU A 200 -24.52 -5.47 -14.89
CA LEU A 200 -23.22 -4.87 -15.21
C LEU A 200 -22.49 -4.41 -13.97
N ARG A 201 -23.18 -3.93 -12.93
CA ARG A 201 -22.57 -3.67 -11.63
C ARG A 201 -21.97 -4.93 -11.02
N ALA A 202 -22.69 -6.04 -11.08
CA ALA A 202 -22.18 -7.34 -10.64
C ALA A 202 -20.94 -7.79 -11.43
N VAL A 203 -20.91 -7.56 -12.74
CA VAL A 203 -19.71 -7.83 -13.58
C VAL A 203 -18.52 -6.99 -13.13
N VAL A 204 -18.69 -5.68 -12.93
CA VAL A 204 -17.59 -4.78 -12.48
C VAL A 204 -17.08 -5.21 -11.11
N GLU A 205 -17.95 -5.50 -10.16
CA GLU A 205 -17.55 -5.97 -8.82
C GLU A 205 -16.77 -7.29 -8.91
N ALA A 206 -17.23 -8.25 -9.71
CA ALA A 206 -16.55 -9.52 -9.93
C ALA A 206 -15.15 -9.31 -10.57
N CYS A 207 -15.04 -8.40 -11.55
CA CYS A 207 -13.77 -8.08 -12.19
C CYS A 207 -12.79 -7.42 -11.19
N CYS A 208 -13.25 -6.52 -10.32
CA CYS A 208 -12.42 -5.92 -9.29
C CYS A 208 -11.86 -6.98 -8.32
N LEU A 209 -12.71 -7.91 -7.87
CA LEU A 209 -12.28 -9.00 -6.99
C LEU A 209 -11.31 -9.97 -7.70
N ALA A 210 -11.56 -10.27 -8.98
CA ALA A 210 -10.65 -11.07 -9.78
C ALA A 210 -9.28 -10.38 -9.92
N ALA A 211 -9.25 -9.10 -10.27
CA ALA A 211 -8.02 -8.32 -10.37
C ALA A 211 -7.26 -8.25 -9.04
N ASN A 212 -7.97 -8.12 -7.91
CA ASN A 212 -7.35 -8.13 -6.58
C ASN A 212 -6.62 -9.46 -6.29
N THR A 213 -7.22 -10.57 -6.69
CA THR A 213 -6.63 -11.91 -6.48
C THR A 213 -5.49 -12.17 -7.46
N ASP A 214 -5.67 -11.83 -8.72
CA ASP A 214 -4.72 -12.05 -9.81
C ASP A 214 -3.43 -11.26 -9.59
N MET A 215 -3.54 -9.97 -9.28
CA MET A 215 -2.40 -9.12 -8.98
C MET A 215 -1.58 -9.65 -7.80
N LEU A 216 -2.23 -10.11 -6.71
CA LEU A 216 -1.52 -10.70 -5.56
C LEU A 216 -0.76 -11.97 -5.97
N ALA A 217 -1.37 -12.82 -6.78
CA ALA A 217 -0.76 -14.05 -7.24
C ALA A 217 0.41 -13.77 -8.20
N GLU A 218 0.23 -12.88 -9.16
CA GLU A 218 1.29 -12.45 -10.09
C GLU A 218 2.46 -11.84 -9.34
N PHE A 219 2.21 -10.85 -8.47
CA PHE A 219 3.28 -10.19 -7.71
C PHE A 219 4.03 -11.15 -6.82
N THR A 220 3.33 -12.10 -6.18
CA THR A 220 3.98 -13.13 -5.35
C THR A 220 4.93 -13.99 -6.18
N ALA A 221 4.49 -14.47 -7.34
CA ALA A 221 5.30 -15.30 -8.23
C ALA A 221 6.47 -14.52 -8.84
N GLN A 222 6.20 -13.33 -9.37
CA GLN A 222 7.22 -12.50 -10.02
C GLN A 222 8.24 -11.93 -9.03
N ASN A 223 7.83 -11.63 -7.80
CA ASN A 223 8.77 -11.19 -6.75
C ASN A 223 9.78 -12.28 -6.40
N ALA A 224 9.38 -13.55 -6.37
CA ALA A 224 10.31 -14.65 -6.14
C ALA A 224 11.38 -14.72 -7.24
N LEU A 225 10.99 -14.65 -8.52
CA LEU A 225 11.91 -14.66 -9.66
C LEU A 225 12.83 -13.42 -9.69
N ALA A 226 12.24 -12.23 -9.44
CA ALA A 226 13.01 -10.99 -9.42
C ALA A 226 14.02 -10.97 -8.26
N LEU A 227 13.66 -11.53 -7.09
CA LEU A 227 14.56 -11.67 -5.96
C LEU A 227 15.79 -12.53 -6.30
N GLU A 228 15.59 -13.66 -6.99
CA GLU A 228 16.71 -14.50 -7.44
C GLU A 228 17.66 -13.73 -8.35
N THR A 229 17.12 -12.95 -9.29
CA THR A 229 17.89 -12.11 -10.21
C THR A 229 18.69 -11.04 -9.45
N LEU A 230 18.05 -10.33 -8.53
CA LEU A 230 18.70 -9.27 -7.74
C LEU A 230 19.73 -9.82 -6.76
N ALA A 231 19.48 -10.98 -6.16
CA ALA A 231 20.40 -11.62 -5.23
C ALA A 231 21.69 -12.09 -5.91
N GLY A 232 21.65 -12.33 -7.23
CA GLY A 232 22.82 -12.66 -8.06
C GLY A 232 23.71 -11.45 -8.41
N ASP A 233 23.24 -10.21 -8.21
CA ASP A 233 24.04 -9.00 -8.50
C ASP A 233 24.88 -8.61 -7.26
N PRO A 234 26.24 -8.70 -7.32
CA PRO A 234 27.11 -8.37 -6.19
C PRO A 234 27.06 -6.90 -5.75
N LYS A 235 26.49 -6.02 -6.57
CA LYS A 235 26.31 -4.59 -6.23
C LYS A 235 25.14 -4.36 -5.28
N ILE A 236 24.19 -5.29 -5.21
CA ILE A 236 22.97 -5.18 -4.42
C ILE A 236 23.16 -5.88 -3.09
N GLN A 237 22.76 -5.26 -2.03
CA GLN A 237 22.83 -5.81 -0.68
C GLN A 237 21.43 -5.85 -0.05
N PHE A 238 20.86 -7.06 0.04
CA PHE A 238 19.67 -7.28 0.85
C PHE A 238 20.04 -7.25 2.33
N ARG A 239 19.40 -6.40 3.08
CA ARG A 239 19.68 -6.16 4.50
C ARG A 239 18.39 -6.22 5.33
N ARG A 240 18.45 -7.00 6.40
CA ARG A 240 17.41 -6.91 7.42
C ARG A 240 17.59 -5.62 8.22
N LEU A 241 16.53 -4.86 8.42
CA LEU A 241 16.56 -3.72 9.33
C LEU A 241 16.97 -4.19 10.73
N PRO A 242 17.85 -3.47 11.43
CA PRO A 242 18.23 -3.81 12.80
C PRO A 242 17.02 -3.89 13.73
N GLU A 243 17.01 -4.83 14.66
CA GLU A 243 15.87 -5.03 15.60
C GLU A 243 15.54 -3.78 16.41
N ARG A 244 16.56 -2.97 16.76
CA ARG A 244 16.35 -1.69 17.44
C ARG A 244 15.62 -0.68 16.57
N VAL A 245 15.87 -0.66 15.26
CA VAL A 245 15.17 0.19 14.29
C VAL A 245 13.72 -0.30 14.14
N ILE A 246 13.52 -1.61 13.94
CA ILE A 246 12.17 -2.21 13.86
C ILE A 246 11.36 -1.95 15.14
N GLY A 247 11.98 -2.07 16.32
CA GLY A 247 11.32 -1.79 17.59
C GLY A 247 10.90 -0.33 17.74
N ALA A 248 11.75 0.61 17.31
CA ALA A 248 11.45 2.03 17.30
C ALA A 248 10.32 2.37 16.32
N LEU A 249 10.37 1.81 15.11
CA LEU A 249 9.32 1.96 14.09
C LEU A 249 7.97 1.41 14.59
N ARG A 250 7.97 0.23 15.23
CA ARG A 250 6.74 -0.38 15.78
C ARG A 250 6.13 0.49 16.87
N LYS A 251 6.94 1.03 17.78
CA LYS A 251 6.48 1.94 18.82
C LYS A 251 5.90 3.21 18.19
N ALA A 252 6.63 3.85 17.28
CA ALA A 252 6.17 5.05 16.59
C ALA A 252 4.89 4.80 15.77
N ALA A 253 4.74 3.62 15.15
CA ALA A 253 3.52 3.24 14.44
C ALA A 253 2.30 3.18 15.36
N GLY A 254 2.43 2.57 16.55
CA GLY A 254 1.36 2.57 17.55
C GLY A 254 0.95 3.98 17.93
N GLU A 255 1.92 4.85 18.22
CA GLU A 255 1.66 6.25 18.58
C GLU A 255 0.99 7.05 17.45
N VAL A 256 1.37 6.81 16.18
CA VAL A 256 0.75 7.46 15.01
C VAL A 256 -0.70 7.00 14.86
N LEU A 257 -0.94 5.69 14.88
CA LEU A 257 -2.27 5.13 14.71
C LEU A 257 -3.23 5.57 15.83
N ASP A 258 -2.76 5.58 17.07
CA ASP A 258 -3.54 6.07 18.22
C ASP A 258 -3.84 7.59 18.10
N ALA A 259 -2.87 8.38 17.61
CA ALA A 259 -3.07 9.81 17.40
C ALA A 259 -4.10 10.09 16.28
N VAL A 260 -4.05 9.34 15.16
CA VAL A 260 -5.05 9.43 14.09
C VAL A 260 -6.43 9.08 14.62
N ALA A 261 -6.54 7.96 15.33
CA ALA A 261 -7.80 7.52 15.94
C ALA A 261 -8.33 8.51 17.00
N ALA A 262 -7.46 9.27 17.66
CA ALA A 262 -7.87 10.28 18.64
C ALA A 262 -8.45 11.54 17.99
N ARG A 263 -7.96 11.90 16.78
CA ARG A 263 -8.39 13.12 16.07
C ARG A 263 -9.67 12.93 15.26
N ASP A 264 -9.88 11.74 14.70
CA ASP A 264 -11.00 11.44 13.81
C ASP A 264 -11.82 10.25 14.34
N PRO A 265 -13.08 10.49 14.78
CA PRO A 265 -13.97 9.42 15.26
C PRO A 265 -14.24 8.33 14.20
N PHE A 266 -14.25 8.68 12.91
CA PHE A 266 -14.43 7.68 11.87
C PHE A 266 -13.17 6.82 11.69
N ALA A 267 -11.99 7.43 11.67
CA ALA A 267 -10.72 6.71 11.66
C ALA A 267 -10.58 5.79 12.88
N ARG A 268 -11.07 6.20 14.07
CA ARG A 268 -11.14 5.34 15.26
C ARG A 268 -11.98 4.10 15.00
N ARG A 269 -13.18 4.24 14.44
CA ARG A 269 -14.06 3.09 14.13
C ARG A 269 -13.37 2.11 13.18
N VAL A 270 -12.70 2.64 12.15
CA VAL A 270 -11.96 1.84 11.17
C VAL A 270 -10.78 1.12 11.84
N TRP A 271 -9.98 1.85 12.62
CA TRP A 271 -8.85 1.28 13.35
C TRP A 271 -9.26 0.21 14.37
N ASP A 272 -10.31 0.45 15.16
CA ASP A 272 -10.81 -0.52 16.12
C ASP A 272 -11.31 -1.79 15.42
N SER A 273 -11.95 -1.67 14.25
CA SER A 273 -12.36 -2.81 13.43
C SER A 273 -11.17 -3.63 12.93
N GLN A 274 -10.14 -2.97 12.37
CA GLN A 274 -8.92 -3.66 11.92
C GLN A 274 -8.16 -4.31 13.07
N ARG A 275 -7.99 -3.60 14.18
CA ARG A 275 -7.30 -4.10 15.36
C ARG A 275 -7.98 -5.35 15.93
N GLY A 276 -9.31 -5.33 16.01
CA GLY A 276 -10.08 -6.48 16.48
C GLY A 276 -9.92 -7.71 15.57
N LEU A 277 -9.88 -7.54 14.24
CA LEU A 277 -9.58 -8.65 13.34
C LEU A 277 -8.14 -9.13 13.51
N ARG A 278 -7.16 -8.22 13.53
CA ARG A 278 -5.74 -8.57 13.67
C ARG A 278 -5.47 -9.41 14.93
N GLU A 279 -6.12 -9.09 16.04
CA GLU A 279 -6.00 -9.86 17.28
C GLU A 279 -6.54 -11.29 17.12
N ARG A 280 -7.69 -11.46 16.46
CA ARG A 280 -8.26 -12.78 16.14
C ARG A 280 -7.37 -13.57 15.17
N MET A 281 -6.88 -12.91 14.11
CA MET A 281 -6.01 -13.54 13.12
C MET A 281 -4.67 -13.96 13.72
N ARG A 282 -4.13 -13.21 14.67
CA ARG A 282 -2.92 -13.61 15.41
C ARG A 282 -3.08 -14.98 16.09
N GLY A 283 -4.23 -15.25 16.71
CA GLY A 283 -4.52 -16.55 17.30
C GLY A 283 -4.63 -17.66 16.26
N TRP A 284 -5.28 -17.38 15.14
CA TRP A 284 -5.40 -18.32 14.01
C TRP A 284 -4.03 -18.64 13.40
N HIS A 285 -3.25 -17.63 13.04
CA HIS A 285 -1.93 -17.83 12.42
C HIS A 285 -0.95 -18.57 13.32
N ALA A 286 -1.08 -18.43 14.65
CA ALA A 286 -0.23 -19.16 15.59
C ALA A 286 -0.41 -20.69 15.55
N VAL A 287 -1.53 -21.18 15.03
CA VAL A 287 -1.82 -22.62 14.90
C VAL A 287 -1.98 -23.09 13.46
N SER A 288 -1.86 -22.17 12.47
CA SER A 288 -1.99 -22.45 11.04
C SER A 288 -0.71 -22.13 10.28
N GLU A 289 -0.62 -20.95 9.63
CA GLU A 289 0.46 -20.62 8.72
C GLU A 289 1.84 -20.61 9.38
N VAL A 290 1.97 -20.05 10.58
CA VAL A 290 3.27 -19.93 11.26
C VAL A 290 3.92 -21.29 11.48
N PRO A 291 3.26 -22.26 12.16
CA PRO A 291 3.86 -23.60 12.34
C PRO A 291 3.99 -24.36 11.02
N TYR A 292 3.12 -24.12 10.03
CA TYR A 292 3.25 -24.73 8.72
C TYR A 292 4.51 -24.27 8.00
N TYR A 293 4.79 -22.94 7.94
CA TYR A 293 6.02 -22.42 7.36
C TYR A 293 7.28 -22.94 8.06
N GLN A 294 7.23 -23.12 9.38
CA GLN A 294 8.33 -23.71 10.15
C GLN A 294 8.51 -25.21 9.86
N ALA A 295 7.42 -25.96 9.63
CA ALA A 295 7.45 -27.39 9.41
C ALA A 295 7.85 -27.77 7.98
N ARG A 296 7.51 -26.97 6.99
CA ARG A 296 7.83 -27.30 5.57
C ARG A 296 9.30 -27.03 5.18
N GLY A 297 10.06 -26.31 6.01
CA GLY A 297 11.49 -25.97 5.76
C GLY A 297 11.67 -24.70 4.99
#